data_6380bd8a7d5680ef999d96addf925c12
#
_entry.id   6380bd8a7d5680ef999d96addf925c12
#
_cell.length_a   1.000
_cell.length_b   1.000
_cell.length_c   1.000
_cell.angle_alpha   90.00
_cell.angle_beta   90.00
_cell.angle_gamma   90.00
#
_symmetry.space_group_name_H-M   'P 1'
#
loop_
_entity.id
_entity.type
_entity.pdbx_description
1 polymer ?
#
loop_
_entity_poly.entity_id
_entity_poly.type
_entity_poly.pdbx_seq_one_letter_code
_entity_poly.pdbx_strand_id
1 'polypeptide(L)'
;MRAFLSVVPTLLLASALASGGDAKPAEAAKGARISIEPQSFDFGKALPNKTLTKEFVVKNFGSEDLLIERVSTTCGCTVAEGYSKVVKPGETTTLRVKLETRTYSGRVERKVAVKSNDPEKGVAEVTVVATVQAEGEPAKD
;
A
#
# COMPACT_ATOMS: atom_id res chain seq x y z
N MET A 1 14.37 -57.72 58.42
CA MET A 1 14.41 -57.94 56.98
C MET A 1 13.30 -57.20 56.32
N ARG A 2 13.52 -55.98 56.05
CA ARG A 2 12.47 -55.12 55.49
C ARG A 2 13.02 -54.39 54.32
N ALA A 3 12.59 -54.80 53.17
CA ALA A 3 12.86 -54.09 51.96
C ALA A 3 11.91 -52.91 51.85
N PHE A 4 12.44 -51.76 52.00
CA PHE A 4 11.69 -50.55 51.66
C PHE A 4 11.88 -50.26 50.19
N LEU A 5 10.85 -50.57 49.45
CA LEU A 5 10.73 -50.08 48.09
C LEU A 5 10.34 -48.60 48.14
N SER A 6 11.31 -47.77 47.92
CA SER A 6 11.06 -46.36 47.66
C SER A 6 10.61 -46.20 46.23
N VAL A 7 9.32 -46.08 46.05
CA VAL A 7 8.76 -45.70 44.74
C VAL A 7 8.89 -44.18 44.65
N VAL A 8 9.82 -43.77 43.82
CA VAL A 8 9.93 -42.36 43.42
C VAL A 8 8.95 -42.17 42.27
N PRO A 9 7.94 -41.32 42.40
CA PRO A 9 7.13 -40.96 41.27
C PRO A 9 7.95 -40.01 40.41
N THR A 10 8.31 -40.49 39.26
CA THR A 10 8.87 -39.65 38.17
C THR A 10 7.80 -38.66 37.73
N LEU A 11 7.92 -37.48 38.20
CA LEU A 11 7.10 -36.34 37.71
C LEU A 11 7.53 -36.03 36.31
N LEU A 12 6.80 -36.53 35.35
CA LEU A 12 6.88 -36.12 33.94
C LEU A 12 6.42 -34.68 33.86
N LEU A 13 7.38 -33.78 33.87
CA LEU A 13 7.14 -32.40 33.52
C LEU A 13 6.87 -32.38 31.98
N ALA A 14 5.61 -32.46 31.63
CA ALA A 14 5.20 -32.17 30.28
C ALA A 14 5.43 -30.66 30.06
N SER A 15 6.57 -30.35 29.48
CA SER A 15 6.80 -29.02 28.89
C SER A 15 5.82 -28.86 27.74
N ALA A 16 4.68 -28.31 28.04
CA ALA A 16 3.82 -27.78 27.01
C ALA A 16 4.57 -26.59 26.39
N LEU A 17 5.29 -26.85 25.33
CA LEU A 17 5.69 -25.83 24.41
C LEU A 17 4.42 -25.24 23.81
N ALA A 18 3.88 -24.26 24.47
CA ALA A 18 2.95 -23.36 23.84
C ALA A 18 3.73 -22.63 22.77
N SER A 19 3.72 -23.18 21.58
CA SER A 19 4.13 -22.53 20.35
C SER A 19 3.18 -21.35 20.15
N GLY A 20 3.46 -20.25 20.81
CA GLY A 20 2.75 -19.00 20.64
C GLY A 20 3.08 -18.41 19.28
N GLY A 21 2.67 -19.08 18.23
CA GLY A 21 2.61 -18.56 16.89
C GLY A 21 1.29 -17.85 16.65
N ASP A 22 0.88 -17.05 17.59
CA ASP A 22 -0.25 -16.17 17.38
C ASP A 22 0.21 -14.98 16.56
N ALA A 23 0.21 -15.17 15.26
CA ALA A 23 -0.09 -14.06 14.39
C ALA A 23 -1.52 -13.63 14.76
N LYS A 24 -1.65 -12.80 15.76
CA LYS A 24 -2.88 -12.10 16.05
C LYS A 24 -3.33 -11.45 14.77
N PRO A 25 -4.48 -11.83 14.18
CA PRO A 25 -4.97 -11.13 13.01
C PRO A 25 -5.00 -9.67 13.40
N ALA A 26 -4.31 -8.84 12.62
CA ALA A 26 -4.26 -7.41 12.90
C ALA A 26 -5.70 -6.96 13.10
N GLU A 27 -6.01 -6.58 14.33
CA GLU A 27 -7.34 -6.09 14.66
C GLU A 27 -7.66 -4.99 13.68
N ALA A 28 -8.70 -5.19 12.85
CA ALA A 28 -9.12 -4.19 11.90
C ALA A 28 -9.38 -2.89 12.65
N ALA A 29 -8.72 -1.83 12.28
CA ALA A 29 -8.90 -0.54 12.89
C ALA A 29 -10.38 -0.12 12.77
N LYS A 30 -10.91 0.53 13.80
CA LYS A 30 -12.32 0.97 13.79
C LYS A 30 -12.58 1.95 12.66
N GLY A 31 -13.68 1.76 11.95
CA GLY A 31 -14.07 2.56 10.80
C GLY A 31 -13.35 2.16 9.51
N ALA A 32 -13.56 2.90 8.48
CA ALA A 32 -12.84 2.74 7.22
C ALA A 32 -11.39 3.23 7.37
N ARG A 33 -10.44 2.51 6.79
CA ARG A 33 -9.02 2.87 6.83
C ARG A 33 -8.39 2.65 5.47
N ILE A 34 -7.76 3.69 4.96
CA ILE A 34 -7.09 3.66 3.66
C ILE A 34 -5.58 3.48 3.79
N SER A 35 -5.05 2.54 3.03
CA SER A 35 -3.62 2.41 2.77
C SER A 35 -3.40 2.34 1.28
N ILE A 36 -2.41 3.05 0.78
CA ILE A 36 -2.03 3.02 -0.63
C ILE A 36 -0.54 2.69 -0.72
N GLU A 37 -0.23 1.68 -1.50
CA GLU A 37 1.14 1.24 -1.69
C GLU A 37 1.48 1.06 -3.18
N PRO A 38 2.69 1.48 -3.57
CA PRO A 38 3.64 2.29 -2.82
C PRO A 38 3.15 3.72 -2.62
N GLN A 39 3.65 4.45 -1.63
CA GLN A 39 3.28 5.85 -1.39
C GLN A 39 3.93 6.81 -2.40
N SER A 40 5.02 6.37 -3.00
CA SER A 40 5.69 7.11 -4.06
C SER A 40 6.29 6.15 -5.07
N PHE A 41 6.38 6.60 -6.30
CA PHE A 41 6.98 5.83 -7.38
C PHE A 41 7.75 6.73 -8.33
N ASP A 42 8.98 6.35 -8.62
CA ASP A 42 9.82 7.04 -9.59
C ASP A 42 9.89 6.20 -10.87
N PHE A 43 9.39 6.74 -11.97
CA PHE A 43 9.48 6.13 -13.29
C PHE A 43 10.90 6.16 -13.86
N GLY A 44 11.79 6.94 -13.24
CA GLY A 44 13.13 7.16 -13.76
C GLY A 44 13.14 8.05 -15.00
N LYS A 45 14.04 7.77 -15.91
CA LYS A 45 14.19 8.52 -17.16
C LYS A 45 13.07 8.20 -18.14
N ALA A 46 12.44 9.21 -18.67
CA ALA A 46 11.36 9.09 -19.63
C ALA A 46 11.60 10.03 -20.82
N LEU A 47 11.07 9.67 -21.97
CA LEU A 47 11.07 10.53 -23.13
C LEU A 47 9.88 11.48 -23.12
N PRO A 48 9.97 12.63 -23.78
CA PRO A 48 8.82 13.50 -23.98
C PRO A 48 7.73 12.82 -24.80
N ASN A 49 6.51 13.31 -24.69
CA ASN A 49 5.33 12.81 -25.41
C ASN A 49 5.05 11.32 -25.18
N LYS A 50 5.32 10.84 -23.96
CA LYS A 50 5.03 9.46 -23.52
C LYS A 50 4.01 9.45 -22.41
N THR A 51 3.26 8.36 -22.33
CA THR A 51 2.37 8.08 -21.21
C THR A 51 3.00 7.01 -20.32
N LEU A 52 3.26 7.38 -19.09
CA LEU A 52 3.79 6.48 -18.08
C LEU A 52 2.63 5.99 -17.21
N THR A 53 2.56 4.71 -16.98
CA THR A 53 1.46 4.10 -16.21
C THR A 53 2.01 3.33 -15.02
N LYS A 54 1.43 3.56 -13.86
CA LYS A 54 1.73 2.80 -12.62
C LYS A 54 0.44 2.43 -11.93
N GLU A 55 0.37 1.21 -11.47
CA GLU A 55 -0.72 0.72 -10.63
C GLU A 55 -0.33 0.80 -9.17
N PHE A 56 -1.21 1.36 -8.37
CA PHE A 56 -1.11 1.45 -6.92
C PHE A 56 -2.18 0.57 -6.31
N VAL A 57 -1.85 -0.09 -5.22
CA VAL A 57 -2.80 -0.91 -4.49
C VAL A 57 -3.41 -0.08 -3.37
N VAL A 58 -4.72 0.10 -3.41
CA VAL A 58 -5.51 0.73 -2.35
C VAL A 58 -6.14 -0.36 -1.52
N LYS A 59 -5.84 -0.39 -0.24
CA LYS A 59 -6.33 -1.37 0.71
C LYS A 59 -7.18 -0.71 1.79
N ASN A 60 -8.28 -1.36 2.13
CA ASN A 60 -9.04 -1.03 3.32
C ASN A 60 -8.65 -1.99 4.45
N PHE A 61 -7.92 -1.48 5.44
CA PHE A 61 -7.54 -2.25 6.62
C PHE A 61 -8.41 -1.94 7.84
N GLY A 62 -9.53 -1.25 7.62
CA GLY A 62 -10.52 -0.94 8.64
C GLY A 62 -11.57 -2.02 8.82
N SER A 63 -12.59 -1.69 9.60
CA SER A 63 -13.73 -2.55 9.92
C SER A 63 -15.01 -2.17 9.18
N GLU A 64 -15.00 -1.08 8.45
CA GLU A 64 -16.13 -0.58 7.68
C GLU A 64 -15.74 -0.37 6.22
N ASP A 65 -16.73 -0.26 5.34
CA ASP A 65 -16.50 -0.02 3.92
C ASP A 65 -15.76 1.31 3.71
N LEU A 66 -14.67 1.23 2.95
CA LEU A 66 -13.93 2.41 2.52
C LEU A 66 -14.60 2.98 1.28
N LEU A 67 -15.07 4.21 1.38
CA LEU A 67 -15.64 4.94 0.26
C LEU A 67 -14.59 5.90 -0.31
N ILE A 68 -14.25 5.73 -1.57
CA ILE A 68 -13.40 6.66 -2.30
C ILE A 68 -14.30 7.72 -2.92
N GLU A 69 -14.35 8.88 -2.28
CA GLU A 69 -15.24 9.97 -2.69
C GLU A 69 -14.72 10.66 -3.95
N ARG A 70 -13.42 10.91 -3.99
CA ARG A 70 -12.79 11.63 -5.09
C ARG A 70 -11.32 11.31 -5.20
N VAL A 71 -10.85 11.19 -6.43
CA VAL A 71 -9.42 11.18 -6.75
C VAL A 71 -9.10 12.43 -7.54
N SER A 72 -8.11 13.18 -7.09
CA SER A 72 -7.65 14.41 -7.74
C SER A 72 -6.16 14.38 -7.96
N THR A 73 -5.72 15.07 -8.98
CA THR A 73 -4.32 15.17 -9.36
C THR A 73 -3.88 16.63 -9.37
N THR A 74 -2.60 16.87 -9.16
CA THR A 74 -2.06 18.25 -9.14
C THR A 74 -2.00 18.91 -10.52
N CYS A 75 -2.20 18.15 -11.57
CA CYS A 75 -2.26 18.71 -12.93
C CYS A 75 -3.09 17.84 -13.87
N GLY A 76 -3.61 18.44 -14.93
CA GLY A 76 -4.37 17.73 -15.97
C GLY A 76 -3.57 16.77 -16.85
N CYS A 77 -2.27 16.65 -16.61
CA CYS A 77 -1.40 15.68 -17.28
C CYS A 77 -1.34 14.31 -16.57
N THR A 78 -2.01 14.20 -15.44
CA THR A 78 -2.08 12.97 -14.66
C THR A 78 -3.53 12.57 -14.53
N VAL A 79 -3.83 11.31 -14.87
CA VAL A 79 -5.16 10.73 -14.77
C VAL A 79 -5.09 9.53 -13.84
N ALA A 80 -6.06 9.43 -12.95
CA ALA A 80 -6.22 8.28 -12.07
C ALA A 80 -7.53 7.56 -12.41
N GLU A 81 -7.47 6.28 -12.67
CA GLU A 81 -8.61 5.49 -13.12
C GLU A 81 -8.56 4.04 -12.59
N GLY A 82 -9.59 3.28 -12.87
CA GLY A 82 -9.62 1.84 -12.63
C GLY A 82 -9.87 1.41 -11.19
N TYR A 83 -10.16 2.34 -10.29
CA TYR A 83 -10.43 2.04 -8.88
C TYR A 83 -11.91 1.81 -8.61
N SER A 84 -12.21 0.97 -7.62
CA SER A 84 -13.56 0.81 -7.09
C SER A 84 -13.88 1.92 -6.11
N LYS A 85 -15.08 2.48 -6.19
CA LYS A 85 -15.53 3.53 -5.24
C LYS A 85 -15.76 2.99 -3.83
N VAL A 86 -16.04 1.71 -3.71
CA VAL A 86 -16.27 1.03 -2.43
C VAL A 86 -15.27 -0.12 -2.31
N VAL A 87 -14.50 -0.11 -1.23
CA VAL A 87 -13.57 -1.18 -0.88
C VAL A 87 -13.98 -1.75 0.47
N LYS A 88 -14.40 -3.00 0.47
CA LYS A 88 -14.83 -3.67 1.70
C LYS A 88 -13.67 -3.90 2.67
N PRO A 89 -13.95 -4.09 3.97
CA PRO A 89 -12.91 -4.38 4.94
C PRO A 89 -12.03 -5.56 4.53
N GLY A 90 -10.72 -5.37 4.55
CA GLY A 90 -9.75 -6.38 4.15
C GLY A 90 -9.56 -6.56 2.65
N GLU A 91 -10.36 -5.89 1.82
CA GLU A 91 -10.24 -5.93 0.36
C GLU A 91 -9.31 -4.85 -0.18
N THR A 92 -8.94 -5.01 -1.43
CA THR A 92 -8.08 -4.09 -2.17
C THR A 92 -8.71 -3.69 -3.49
N THR A 93 -8.33 -2.52 -3.98
CA THR A 93 -8.61 -2.09 -5.35
C THR A 93 -7.36 -1.53 -5.98
N THR A 94 -7.30 -1.54 -7.29
CA THR A 94 -6.17 -1.02 -8.05
C THR A 94 -6.48 0.40 -8.52
N LEU A 95 -5.59 1.33 -8.21
CA LEU A 95 -5.62 2.69 -8.71
C LEU A 95 -4.56 2.83 -9.81
N ARG A 96 -4.99 2.97 -11.04
CA ARG A 96 -4.08 3.15 -12.17
C ARG A 96 -3.84 4.63 -12.40
N VAL A 97 -2.59 5.04 -12.27
CA VAL A 97 -2.15 6.41 -12.50
C VAL A 97 -1.41 6.49 -13.81
N LYS A 98 -1.85 7.37 -14.68
CA LYS A 98 -1.21 7.68 -15.96
C LYS A 98 -0.62 9.07 -15.90
N LEU A 99 0.66 9.18 -16.19
CA LEU A 99 1.38 10.44 -16.27
C LEU A 99 1.81 10.69 -17.71
N GLU A 100 1.32 11.76 -18.29
CA GLU A 100 1.73 12.19 -19.63
C GLU A 100 2.93 13.14 -19.52
N THR A 101 4.04 12.77 -20.15
CA THR A 101 5.27 13.57 -20.09
C THR A 101 5.21 14.81 -20.98
N ARG A 102 4.35 14.81 -21.99
CA ARG A 102 4.16 15.96 -22.89
C ARG A 102 5.52 16.55 -23.32
N THR A 103 5.62 17.88 -23.34
CA THR A 103 6.84 18.64 -23.65
C THR A 103 7.66 18.98 -22.41
N TYR A 104 7.41 18.32 -21.28
CA TYR A 104 8.18 18.56 -20.07
C TYR A 104 9.62 18.12 -20.23
N SER A 105 10.52 18.80 -19.52
CA SER A 105 11.92 18.42 -19.41
C SER A 105 12.36 18.52 -17.96
N GLY A 106 13.27 17.64 -17.58
CA GLY A 106 13.77 17.55 -16.22
C GLY A 106 12.85 16.76 -15.29
N ARG A 107 13.01 16.97 -13.99
CA ARG A 107 12.26 16.25 -12.95
C ARG A 107 10.82 16.73 -12.89
N VAL A 108 9.91 15.82 -13.10
CA VAL A 108 8.46 16.03 -12.99
C VAL A 108 7.95 15.27 -11.78
N GLU A 109 7.37 15.95 -10.85
CA GLU A 109 6.74 15.36 -9.67
C GLU A 109 5.25 15.71 -9.66
N ARG A 110 4.41 14.71 -9.47
CA ARG A 110 2.96 14.86 -9.42
C ARG A 110 2.39 14.11 -8.24
N LYS A 111 1.43 14.72 -7.60
CA LYS A 111 0.69 14.11 -6.49
C LYS A 111 -0.70 13.73 -6.93
N VAL A 112 -1.12 12.56 -6.47
CA VAL A 112 -2.49 12.07 -6.62
C VAL A 112 -3.09 11.98 -5.23
N ALA A 113 -4.13 12.75 -4.99
CA ALA A 113 -4.84 12.78 -3.72
C ALA A 113 -6.12 11.95 -3.82
N VAL A 114 -6.28 11.01 -2.93
CA VAL A 114 -7.46 10.14 -2.81
C VAL A 114 -8.23 10.57 -1.58
N LYS A 115 -9.39 11.18 -1.78
CA LYS A 115 -10.30 11.54 -0.70
C LYS A 115 -11.21 10.36 -0.38
N SER A 116 -11.29 10.00 0.88
CA SER A 116 -12.08 8.88 1.38
C SER A 116 -12.79 9.22 2.68
N ASN A 117 -13.65 8.30 3.13
CA ASN A 117 -14.36 8.39 4.41
C ASN A 117 -13.52 7.89 5.60
N ASP A 118 -12.22 7.71 5.45
CA ASP A 118 -11.32 7.38 6.56
C ASP A 118 -11.34 8.50 7.60
N PRO A 119 -11.74 8.23 8.85
CA PRO A 119 -11.87 9.27 9.87
C PRO A 119 -10.53 9.86 10.34
N GLU A 120 -9.43 9.14 10.15
CA GLU A 120 -8.10 9.63 10.51
C GLU A 120 -7.34 10.21 9.31
N LYS A 121 -7.53 9.60 8.16
CA LYS A 121 -6.81 9.96 6.95
C LYS A 121 -7.78 10.21 5.80
N GLY A 122 -8.56 11.27 5.94
CA GLY A 122 -9.58 11.63 4.95
C GLY A 122 -9.02 11.86 3.54
N VAL A 123 -7.73 12.21 3.43
CA VAL A 123 -7.01 12.33 2.15
C VAL A 123 -5.71 11.54 2.22
N ALA A 124 -5.56 10.57 1.35
CA ALA A 124 -4.31 9.83 1.15
C ALA A 124 -3.64 10.32 -0.13
N GLU A 125 -2.35 10.59 -0.07
CA GLU A 125 -1.59 11.06 -1.22
C GLU A 125 -0.58 10.03 -1.67
N VAL A 126 -0.43 9.89 -2.98
CA VAL A 126 0.69 9.19 -3.61
C VAL A 126 1.43 10.14 -4.53
N THR A 127 2.74 9.97 -4.60
CA THR A 127 3.61 10.81 -5.42
C THR A 127 4.18 9.98 -6.56
N VAL A 128 4.09 10.51 -7.77
CA VAL A 128 4.77 9.94 -8.94
C VAL A 128 5.81 10.92 -9.45
N VAL A 129 6.96 10.38 -9.75
CA VAL A 129 8.12 11.16 -10.22
C VAL A 129 8.59 10.58 -11.53
N ALA A 130 8.99 11.45 -12.44
CA ALA A 130 9.66 11.06 -13.67
C ALA A 130 10.73 12.10 -14.03
N THR A 131 11.82 11.68 -14.62
CA THR A 131 12.83 12.59 -15.17
C THR A 131 12.70 12.55 -16.68
N VAL A 132 12.12 13.59 -17.25
CA VAL A 132 11.90 13.68 -18.69
C VAL A 132 13.17 14.21 -19.35
N GLN A 133 13.71 13.45 -20.28
CA GLN A 133 14.89 13.86 -21.04
C GLN A 133 14.47 14.85 -22.14
N ALA A 134 15.31 15.86 -22.39
CA ALA A 134 15.10 16.73 -23.53
C ALA A 134 15.22 15.93 -24.84
N GLU A 135 14.44 16.30 -25.87
CA GLU A 135 14.59 15.74 -27.19
C GLU A 135 16.02 15.92 -27.69
N GLY A 136 16.70 14.83 -28.03
CA GLY A 136 18.07 14.83 -28.53
C GLY A 136 19.16 14.60 -27.48
N GLU A 137 18.84 14.49 -26.20
CA GLU A 137 19.82 14.04 -25.19
C GLU A 137 19.97 12.51 -25.24
N PRO A 138 21.20 12.00 -25.45
CA PRO A 138 21.43 10.57 -25.35
C PRO A 138 21.18 10.12 -23.92
N ALA A 139 20.52 8.97 -23.76
CA ALA A 139 20.34 8.34 -22.46
C ALA A 139 21.73 8.14 -21.83
N LYS A 140 22.06 8.94 -20.82
CA LYS A 140 23.21 8.68 -19.97
C LYS A 140 22.83 7.60 -18.97
N ASP A 141 23.38 6.45 -19.14
CA ASP A 141 23.31 5.38 -18.15
C ASP A 141 24.02 5.77 -16.85
#